data_53247db4c028c3fe8166db7f2cd00d0a
#
_entry.id   53247db4c028c3fe8166db7f2cd00d0a
#
_cell.length_a   1.000
_cell.length_b   1.000
_cell.length_c   1.000
_cell.angle_alpha   90.00
_cell.angle_beta   90.00
_cell.angle_gamma   90.00
#
_symmetry.space_group_name_H-M   'P 1'
#
loop_
_entity.id
_entity.type
_entity.pdbx_description
1 polymer ?
#
loop_
_entity_poly.entity_id
_entity_poly.type
_entity_poly.pdbx_seq_one_letter_code
_entity_poly.pdbx_strand_id
1 'polypeptide(L)'
;MLNKVILMGRLTTDPENIVIGENSVKSSFVLAVKRNYKPKDGQDVDFIKINAWNKTAEFIKTYFKKGNLITLEGELHIDRYEDKEGKKATHHCVVVDKVYFCESKKVTEDEKIDDSDLPFG
;
A
#
# COMPACT_ATOMS: atom_id res chain seq x y z
N MET A 1 2.05 20.20 13.09
CA MET A 1 2.62 19.73 11.82
C MET A 1 1.63 18.84 11.12
N LEU A 2 1.63 18.86 9.80
CA LEU A 2 0.74 18.00 9.02
C LEU A 2 1.58 17.06 8.16
N ASN A 3 1.28 15.77 8.27
CA ASN A 3 1.93 14.75 7.45
C ASN A 3 0.86 13.71 7.11
N LYS A 4 0.32 13.81 5.92
CA LYS A 4 -0.78 12.95 5.48
C LYS A 4 -0.56 12.53 4.03
N VAL A 5 -0.60 11.23 3.81
CA VAL A 5 -0.48 10.64 2.47
C VAL A 5 -1.72 9.78 2.25
N ILE A 6 -2.34 9.95 1.10
CA ILE A 6 -3.49 9.15 0.69
C ILE A 6 -3.15 8.51 -0.64
N LEU A 7 -3.19 7.20 -0.68
CA LEU A 7 -2.80 6.43 -1.86
C LEU A 7 -3.85 5.39 -2.22
N MET A 8 -4.00 5.17 -3.51
CA MET A 8 -4.81 4.09 -4.04
C MET A 8 -3.97 3.37 -5.08
N GLY A 9 -3.84 2.07 -4.93
CA GLY A 9 -3.03 1.28 -5.85
C GLY A 9 -3.20 -0.20 -5.62
N ARG A 10 -2.39 -1.00 -6.31
CA ARG A 10 -2.45 -2.45 -6.19
C ARG A 10 -1.22 -2.99 -5.49
N LEU A 11 -1.43 -4.01 -4.68
CA LEU A 11 -0.32 -4.70 -4.04
C LEU A 11 0.48 -5.45 -5.09
N THR A 12 1.80 -5.29 -5.05
CA THR A 12 2.68 -6.02 -5.97
C THR A 12 3.09 -7.38 -5.42
N THR A 13 2.94 -7.56 -4.10
CA THR A 13 3.25 -8.80 -3.41
C THR A 13 2.19 -9.03 -2.35
N ASP A 14 2.11 -10.26 -1.84
CA ASP A 14 1.29 -10.52 -0.68
C ASP A 14 1.92 -9.82 0.53
N PRO A 15 1.10 -9.24 1.42
CA PRO A 15 1.66 -8.62 2.61
C PRO A 15 2.27 -9.67 3.54
N GLU A 16 3.50 -9.40 3.95
CA GLU A 16 4.21 -10.29 4.88
C GLU A 16 4.20 -9.69 6.27
N ASN A 17 3.75 -10.49 7.23
CA ASN A 17 3.74 -10.06 8.61
C ASN A 17 4.94 -10.63 9.35
N ILE A 18 5.65 -9.76 10.03
CA ILE A 18 6.83 -10.11 10.82
C ILE A 18 6.56 -9.70 12.25
N VAL A 19 6.84 -10.61 13.18
CA VAL A 19 6.73 -10.29 14.60
C VAL A 19 7.97 -9.54 15.04
N ILE A 20 7.76 -8.37 15.60
CA ILE A 20 8.85 -7.52 16.09
C ILE A 20 8.70 -7.36 17.59
N GLY A 21 9.70 -7.86 18.34
CA GLY A 21 9.61 -7.87 19.79
C GLY A 21 8.54 -8.80 20.28
N GLU A 22 8.00 -8.53 21.46
CA GLU A 22 7.04 -9.42 22.08
C GLU A 22 5.59 -9.16 21.68
N ASN A 23 5.26 -7.95 21.30
CA ASN A 23 3.86 -7.57 21.12
C ASN A 23 3.58 -6.79 19.84
N SER A 24 4.51 -6.74 18.92
CA SER A 24 4.31 -5.95 17.71
C SER A 24 4.41 -6.80 16.46
N VAL A 25 3.53 -6.52 15.52
CA VAL A 25 3.54 -7.14 14.20
C VAL A 25 3.68 -6.04 13.17
N LYS A 26 4.57 -6.24 12.22
CA LYS A 26 4.79 -5.30 11.13
C LYS A 26 4.50 -5.99 9.80
N SER A 27 3.71 -5.37 8.96
CA SER A 27 3.47 -5.83 7.60
C SER A 27 4.15 -4.88 6.63
N SER A 28 4.85 -5.42 5.65
CA SER A 28 5.48 -4.63 4.61
C SER A 28 5.09 -5.15 3.24
N PHE A 29 4.82 -4.24 2.33
CA PHE A 29 4.55 -4.58 0.94
C PHE A 29 4.83 -3.35 0.08
N VAL A 30 4.85 -3.57 -1.22
CA VAL A 30 5.06 -2.48 -2.19
C VAL A 30 3.78 -2.26 -2.95
N LEU A 31 3.35 -1.02 -2.98
CA LEU A 31 2.13 -0.59 -3.65
C LEU A 31 2.47 0.00 -5.01
N ALA A 32 1.80 -0.47 -6.05
CA ALA A 32 1.94 0.10 -7.39
C ALA A 32 0.85 1.15 -7.59
N VAL A 33 1.25 2.39 -7.71
CA VAL A 33 0.34 3.53 -7.87
C VAL A 33 0.54 4.10 -9.26
N LYS A 34 -0.51 4.04 -10.05
CA LYS A 34 -0.45 4.56 -11.41
C LYS A 34 -0.55 6.08 -11.40
N ARG A 35 0.31 6.72 -12.17
CA ARG A 35 0.24 8.17 -12.33
C ARG A 35 -0.97 8.56 -13.17
N ASN A 36 -1.49 9.74 -12.92
CA ASN A 36 -2.66 10.24 -13.65
C ASN A 36 -2.32 10.72 -15.06
N TYR A 37 -1.06 10.76 -15.40
CA TYR A 37 -0.60 11.17 -16.72
C TYR A 37 0.53 10.24 -17.17
N LYS A 38 0.79 10.23 -18.46
CA LYS A 38 1.85 9.41 -19.04
C LYS A 38 3.07 10.30 -19.29
N PRO A 39 4.13 10.16 -18.48
CA PRO A 39 5.32 10.98 -18.69
C PRO A 39 6.08 10.54 -19.94
N LYS A 40 6.92 11.43 -20.44
CA LYS A 40 7.69 11.16 -21.67
C LYS A 40 8.69 10.01 -21.52
N ASP A 41 9.15 9.77 -20.30
CA ASP A 41 10.09 8.67 -20.03
C ASP A 41 9.40 7.30 -19.92
N GLY A 42 8.08 7.28 -20.03
CA GLY A 42 7.32 6.03 -19.97
C GLY A 42 7.06 5.50 -18.58
N GLN A 43 7.59 6.14 -17.54
CA GLN A 43 7.35 5.70 -16.17
C GLN A 43 6.00 6.21 -15.70
N ASP A 44 4.98 5.38 -15.80
CA ASP A 44 3.63 5.75 -15.42
C ASP A 44 3.16 5.12 -14.11
N VAL A 45 4.01 4.36 -13.45
CA VAL A 45 3.70 3.68 -12.19
C VAL A 45 4.80 4.00 -11.19
N ASP A 46 4.39 4.35 -9.98
CA ASP A 46 5.32 4.52 -8.86
C ASP A 46 5.16 3.35 -7.91
N PHE A 47 6.28 2.79 -7.47
CA PHE A 47 6.30 1.70 -6.51
C PHE A 47 6.66 2.27 -5.15
N ILE A 48 5.73 2.19 -4.23
CA ILE A 48 5.83 2.85 -2.93
C ILE A 48 5.85 1.80 -1.83
N LYS A 49 6.85 1.86 -0.98
CA LYS A 49 6.94 0.93 0.15
C LYS A 49 5.96 1.33 1.24
N ILE A 50 5.19 0.36 1.69
CA ILE A 50 4.15 0.55 2.68
C ILE A 50 4.46 -0.31 3.90
N ASN A 51 4.36 0.29 5.07
CA ASN A 51 4.48 -0.41 6.34
C ASN A 51 3.22 -0.23 7.14
N ALA A 52 2.76 -1.31 7.75
CA ALA A 52 1.60 -1.27 8.63
C ALA A 52 1.96 -2.00 9.92
N TRP A 53 1.32 -1.61 11.01
CA TRP A 53 1.63 -2.14 12.33
C TRP A 53 0.40 -2.72 13.02
N ASN A 54 0.62 -3.77 13.76
CA ASN A 54 -0.35 -4.36 14.70
C ASN A 54 -1.70 -4.69 14.05
N LYS A 55 -2.78 -4.13 14.55
CA LYS A 55 -4.12 -4.44 14.05
C LYS A 55 -4.28 -4.10 12.57
N THR A 56 -3.67 -3.01 12.13
CA THR A 56 -3.71 -2.62 10.73
C THR A 56 -2.98 -3.63 9.87
N ALA A 57 -1.83 -4.13 10.34
CA ALA A 57 -1.07 -5.15 9.63
C ALA A 57 -1.88 -6.45 9.49
N GLU A 58 -2.53 -6.86 10.57
CA GLU A 58 -3.36 -8.06 10.56
C GLU A 58 -4.56 -7.90 9.63
N PHE A 59 -5.18 -6.73 9.65
CA PHE A 59 -6.31 -6.44 8.78
C PHE A 59 -5.92 -6.55 7.31
N ILE A 60 -4.79 -5.95 6.94
CA ILE A 60 -4.32 -5.98 5.56
C ILE A 60 -4.01 -7.41 5.13
N LYS A 61 -3.32 -8.17 5.96
CA LYS A 61 -3.01 -9.55 5.65
C LYS A 61 -4.26 -10.41 5.46
N THR A 62 -5.27 -10.15 6.27
CA THR A 62 -6.52 -10.92 6.22
C THR A 62 -7.30 -10.65 4.94
N TYR A 63 -7.35 -9.42 4.49
CA TYR A 63 -8.27 -9.01 3.44
C TYR A 63 -7.63 -8.65 2.11
N PHE A 64 -6.32 -8.50 2.04
CA PHE A 64 -5.65 -8.06 0.82
C PHE A 64 -4.56 -9.03 0.41
N LYS A 65 -4.44 -9.23 -0.89
CA LYS A 65 -3.43 -10.09 -1.49
C LYS A 65 -2.81 -9.39 -2.69
N LYS A 66 -1.75 -9.97 -3.20
CA LYS A 66 -1.11 -9.50 -4.43
C LYS A 66 -2.16 -9.24 -5.51
N GLY A 67 -2.09 -8.07 -6.11
CA GLY A 67 -2.99 -7.67 -7.19
C GLY A 67 -4.25 -6.97 -6.75
N ASN A 68 -4.59 -7.02 -5.47
CA ASN A 68 -5.79 -6.35 -4.98
C ASN A 68 -5.61 -4.83 -4.97
N LEU A 69 -6.70 -4.13 -5.18
CA LEU A 69 -6.75 -2.68 -5.09
C LEU A 69 -7.01 -2.28 -3.65
N ILE A 70 -6.23 -1.35 -3.15
CA ILE A 70 -6.36 -0.86 -1.78
C ILE A 70 -6.28 0.66 -1.78
N THR A 71 -7.06 1.29 -0.93
CA THR A 71 -6.92 2.71 -0.62
C THR A 71 -6.47 2.82 0.83
N LEU A 72 -5.45 3.61 1.06
CA LEU A 72 -4.92 3.80 2.40
C LEU A 72 -4.56 5.24 2.65
N GLU A 73 -4.53 5.61 3.91
CA GLU A 73 -3.98 6.87 4.33
C GLU A 73 -3.00 6.64 5.46
N GLY A 74 -1.99 7.47 5.51
CA GLY A 74 -0.95 7.33 6.49
C GLY A 74 0.00 8.51 6.48
N GLU A 75 1.22 8.28 6.91
CA GLU A 75 2.25 9.28 7.01
C GLU A 75 3.48 8.88 6.22
N LEU A 76 4.15 9.86 5.64
CA LEU A 76 5.42 9.62 4.97
C LEU A 76 6.54 9.64 6.00
N HIS A 77 7.32 8.58 6.04
CA HIS A 77 8.48 8.48 6.89
C HIS A 77 9.73 8.35 6.04
N ILE A 78 10.77 9.04 6.44
CA ILE A 78 12.05 9.00 5.75
C ILE A 78 13.09 8.54 6.75
N ASP A 79 13.63 7.35 6.50
CA ASP A 79 14.68 6.78 7.34
C ASP A 79 16.03 7.02 6.70
N ARG A 80 16.98 7.45 7.51
CA ARG A 80 18.35 7.68 7.07
C ARG A 80 19.22 6.56 7.58
N TYR A 81 20.07 6.04 6.71
CA TYR A 81 20.98 4.97 7.09
C TYR A 81 22.27 5.10 6.30
N GLU A 82 23.29 4.38 6.75
CA GLU A 82 24.54 4.27 6.00
C GLU A 82 24.55 2.92 5.28
N ASP A 83 24.91 2.95 4.01
CA ASP A 83 25.03 1.71 3.25
C ASP A 83 26.37 1.02 3.57
N LYS A 84 26.62 -0.12 2.96
CA LYS A 84 27.84 -0.90 3.23
C LYS A 84 29.11 -0.17 2.85
N GLU A 85 29.01 0.86 2.02
CA GLU A 85 30.16 1.65 1.57
C GLU A 85 30.35 2.93 2.39
N GLY A 86 29.53 3.11 3.44
CA GLY A 86 29.60 4.28 4.28
C GLY A 86 28.90 5.51 3.73
N LYS A 87 28.16 5.35 2.63
CA LYS A 87 27.40 6.46 2.07
C LYS A 87 26.07 6.61 2.78
N LYS A 88 25.68 7.85 2.99
CA LYS A 88 24.38 8.14 3.58
C LYS A 88 23.30 7.91 2.55
N ALA A 89 22.33 7.10 2.91
CA ALA A 89 21.18 6.82 2.05
C ALA A 89 19.89 7.12 2.78
N THR A 90 18.81 7.32 2.03
CA THR A 90 17.50 7.54 2.61
C THR A 90 16.54 6.47 2.10
N HIS A 91 15.59 6.14 2.95
CA HIS A 91 14.58 5.16 2.63
C HIS A 91 13.21 5.78 2.92
N HIS A 92 12.37 5.83 1.91
CA HIS A 92 11.04 6.41 2.02
C HIS A 92 10.01 5.32 2.18
N CYS A 93 9.09 5.48 3.10
CA CYS A 93 7.98 4.57 3.24
C CYS A 93 6.75 5.32 3.75
N VAL A 94 5.59 4.72 3.57
CA VAL A 94 4.34 5.24 4.11
C VAL A 94 3.90 4.30 5.22
N VAL A 95 3.68 4.85 6.40
CA VAL A 95 3.16 4.11 7.54
C VAL A 95 1.66 4.27 7.56
N VAL A 96 0.94 3.17 7.45
CA VAL A 96 -0.51 3.18 7.28
C VAL A 96 -1.22 3.52 8.58
N ASP A 97 -2.18 4.41 8.47
CA ASP A 97 -3.07 4.78 9.56
C ASP A 97 -4.45 4.14 9.37
N LYS A 98 -5.01 4.26 8.17
CA LYS A 98 -6.32 3.72 7.85
C LYS A 98 -6.34 3.04 6.49
N VAL A 99 -7.17 2.03 6.36
CA VAL A 99 -7.33 1.25 5.13
C VAL A 99 -8.80 1.24 4.73
N TYR A 100 -9.04 1.34 3.44
CA TYR A 100 -10.38 1.34 2.88
C TYR A 100 -10.49 0.30 1.76
N PHE A 101 -11.62 -0.37 1.69
CA PHE A 101 -11.90 -1.29 0.59
C PHE A 101 -12.27 -0.51 -0.66
N CYS A 102 -11.72 -0.91 -1.78
CA CYS A 102 -12.01 -0.30 -3.08
C CYS A 102 -12.77 -1.24 -3.99
N GLU A 103 -12.67 -2.55 -3.72
CA GLU A 103 -13.28 -3.58 -4.54
C GLU A 103 -14.14 -4.46 -3.68
N SER A 104 -15.18 -5.03 -4.28
CA SER A 104 -15.99 -5.98 -3.56
C SER A 104 -15.16 -7.22 -3.27
N LYS A 105 -15.13 -7.61 -2.02
CA LYS A 105 -14.35 -8.72 -1.52
C LYS A 105 -14.85 -10.06 -2.02
N LYS A 106 -16.13 -10.17 -2.29
CA LYS A 106 -16.76 -11.42 -2.71
C LYS A 106 -17.55 -11.24 -3.98
N VAL A 107 -16.89 -10.87 -5.02
CA VAL A 107 -17.59 -10.79 -6.29
C VAL A 107 -17.63 -12.20 -6.88
N THR A 108 -18.78 -12.85 -6.79
CA THR A 108 -19.02 -14.08 -7.50
C THR A 108 -19.45 -13.72 -8.91
N GLU A 109 -19.55 -14.71 -9.78
CA GLU A 109 -20.02 -14.46 -11.13
C GLU A 109 -21.39 -13.79 -11.16
N ASP A 110 -22.23 -14.13 -10.21
CA ASP A 110 -23.58 -13.58 -10.15
C ASP A 110 -23.62 -12.21 -9.50
N GLU A 111 -22.57 -11.87 -8.76
CA GLU A 111 -22.50 -10.62 -8.05
C GLU A 111 -21.63 -9.60 -8.75
N LYS A 112 -21.12 -9.96 -9.90
CA LYS A 112 -20.32 -9.02 -10.66
C LYS A 112 -21.13 -7.79 -10.92
N ILE A 113 -20.72 -6.72 -10.32
CA ILE A 113 -21.35 -5.44 -10.53
C ILE A 113 -21.01 -5.02 -11.95
N ASP A 114 -22.05 -4.77 -12.72
CA ASP A 114 -21.88 -4.20 -14.02
C ASP A 114 -21.30 -2.81 -13.83
N ASP A 115 -20.32 -2.43 -14.63
CA ASP A 115 -19.71 -1.11 -14.54
C ASP A 115 -20.74 0.00 -14.59
N SER A 116 -21.85 -0.24 -15.28
CA SER A 116 -22.92 0.72 -15.37
C SER A 116 -23.63 0.96 -14.04
N ASP A 117 -23.49 0.03 -13.10
CA ASP A 117 -24.11 0.17 -11.79
C ASP A 117 -23.22 0.94 -10.81
N LEU A 118 -22.00 1.22 -11.20
CA LEU A 118 -21.07 1.97 -10.35
C LEU A 118 -21.18 3.46 -10.65
N PRO A 119 -21.24 4.29 -9.61
CA PRO A 119 -21.39 5.73 -9.83
C PRO A 119 -20.19 6.37 -10.52
N PHE A 120 -19.07 5.69 -10.54
CA PHE A 120 -17.87 6.17 -11.22
C PHE A 120 -17.32 5.13 -12.19
N GLY A 121 -18.17 4.22 -12.56
CA GLY A 121 -18.03 3.19 -13.61
C GLY A 121 -16.75 2.49 -13.71
#